data_b2a5ec1207c95e1874f44634a40dc29f
#
_entry.id   b2a5ec1207c95e1874f44634a40dc29f
#
_cell.length_a   1.000
_cell.length_b   1.000
_cell.length_c   1.000
_cell.angle_alpha   90.00
_cell.angle_beta   90.00
_cell.angle_gamma   90.00
#
_symmetry.space_group_name_H-M   'P 1'
#
loop_
_entity.id
_entity.type
_entity.pdbx_description
1 polymer ?
#
loop_
_entity_poly.entity_id
_entity_poly.type
_entity_poly.pdbx_seq_one_letter_code
_entity_poly.pdbx_strand_id
1 'polypeptide(L)'
;MPEVRRDVAPAHFRLGDTGHAVAEIGDRLSRLGLLEATATDEFDGHLDRAVRAFQQQRGLTADGVVGPTTYRILDEARWRLGDRLLTYAPGNVMSGDDVVTLQQRLLDLGFKVGRVDGLFGHNTEQGVRDFQRNVGIPPDGTCGPATLKALGRLAPMVRGGQPNAMRSHERIRSAGPQLTGKVVVIDPSASRGGTPEQAARAREIIDDLAKRVEGRLVATGVQAYLTCRTELSARHVAIATPESDKSEAERADFANRADANLCVSLHIDAADNRDASGVSTYFFGLDSHGVRSSVGERFAGLVQREIVARTDLADCRTHAKTWDFLRRTRMPAVRIDVGYITNPGDAARLADADFRDVIAEAIVVAVQRVYLSPETDPETGVLRLGELREALRS
;
A
#
# COMPACT_ATOMS: atom_id res chain seq x y z
N MET A 1 33.65 22.65 14.10
CA MET A 1 32.29 22.79 13.56
C MET A 1 32.02 21.63 12.65
N PRO A 2 31.08 20.72 12.91
CA PRO A 2 30.79 19.62 11.99
C PRO A 2 29.97 20.18 10.82
N GLU A 3 30.42 19.87 9.61
CA GLU A 3 29.73 20.15 8.35
C GLU A 3 28.33 19.52 8.36
N VAL A 4 27.32 20.37 8.21
CA VAL A 4 25.95 19.96 7.93
C VAL A 4 25.95 19.26 6.56
N ARG A 5 25.78 17.95 6.55
CA ARG A 5 25.50 17.19 5.31
C ARG A 5 24.22 17.78 4.71
N ARG A 6 24.38 18.48 3.58
CA ARG A 6 23.26 18.86 2.73
C ARG A 6 22.59 17.57 2.28
N ASP A 7 21.28 17.44 2.56
CA ASP A 7 20.43 16.42 1.96
C ASP A 7 20.51 16.56 0.43
N VAL A 8 21.33 15.71 -0.18
CA VAL A 8 21.34 15.52 -1.63
C VAL A 8 20.05 14.75 -1.92
N ALA A 9 19.17 15.31 -2.75
CA ALA A 9 18.01 14.59 -3.26
C ALA A 9 18.45 13.21 -3.77
N PRO A 10 17.77 12.12 -3.38
CA PRO A 10 18.22 10.78 -3.71
C PRO A 10 18.34 10.65 -5.23
N ALA A 11 19.55 10.34 -5.70
CA ALA A 11 19.84 10.18 -7.10
C ALA A 11 18.98 9.05 -7.70
N HIS A 12 18.52 9.24 -8.93
CA HIS A 12 17.86 8.19 -9.71
C HIS A 12 18.94 7.55 -10.59
N PHE A 13 19.12 6.24 -10.50
CA PHE A 13 20.08 5.50 -11.34
C PHE A 13 19.30 4.72 -12.41
N ARG A 14 19.79 4.78 -13.64
CA ARG A 14 19.18 4.16 -14.83
C ARG A 14 20.24 3.74 -15.85
N LEU A 15 19.81 3.04 -16.87
CA LEU A 15 20.66 2.60 -17.98
C LEU A 15 21.55 3.75 -18.51
N GLY A 16 22.86 3.50 -18.58
CA GLY A 16 23.89 4.44 -19.01
C GLY A 16 24.56 5.23 -17.89
N ASP A 17 24.06 5.19 -16.66
CA ASP A 17 24.71 5.82 -15.51
C ASP A 17 25.94 5.00 -15.07
N THR A 18 26.93 5.68 -14.47
CA THR A 18 28.17 5.06 -14.00
C THR A 18 28.55 5.53 -12.60
N GLY A 19 29.30 4.71 -11.88
CA GLY A 19 29.91 5.09 -10.62
C GLY A 19 29.71 4.09 -9.48
N HIS A 20 30.29 4.41 -8.32
CA HIS A 20 30.32 3.52 -7.16
C HIS A 20 28.93 3.10 -6.65
N ALA A 21 27.94 4.00 -6.71
CA ALA A 21 26.58 3.69 -6.31
C ALA A 21 25.92 2.67 -7.26
N VAL A 22 26.26 2.69 -8.55
CA VAL A 22 25.82 1.70 -9.55
C VAL A 22 26.43 0.34 -9.23
N ALA A 23 27.73 0.29 -8.93
CA ALA A 23 28.40 -0.94 -8.50
C ALA A 23 27.77 -1.52 -7.23
N GLU A 24 27.43 -0.68 -6.24
CA GLU A 24 26.74 -1.11 -5.01
C GLU A 24 25.35 -1.72 -5.29
N ILE A 25 24.57 -1.12 -6.21
CA ILE A 25 23.29 -1.67 -6.66
C ILE A 25 23.49 -3.04 -7.31
N GLY A 26 24.47 -3.16 -8.19
CA GLY A 26 24.84 -4.42 -8.85
C GLY A 26 25.24 -5.52 -7.86
N ASP A 27 26.08 -5.19 -6.88
CA ASP A 27 26.49 -6.14 -5.81
C ASP A 27 25.29 -6.64 -4.98
N ARG A 28 24.36 -5.76 -4.66
CA ARG A 28 23.15 -6.13 -3.92
C ARG A 28 22.25 -7.07 -4.73
N LEU A 29 22.03 -6.78 -6.01
CA LEU A 29 21.23 -7.62 -6.90
C LEU A 29 21.91 -8.97 -7.18
N SER A 30 23.24 -9.00 -7.26
CA SER A 30 24.01 -10.25 -7.39
C SER A 30 23.85 -11.14 -6.14
N ARG A 31 23.92 -10.56 -4.93
CA ARG A 31 23.67 -11.30 -3.67
C ARG A 31 22.25 -11.85 -3.56
N LEU A 32 21.30 -11.21 -4.24
CA LEU A 32 19.91 -11.67 -4.34
C LEU A 32 19.71 -12.72 -5.45
N GLY A 33 20.78 -13.06 -6.22
CA GLY A 33 20.73 -14.02 -7.32
C GLY A 33 20.02 -13.49 -8.57
N LEU A 34 19.87 -12.17 -8.71
CA LEU A 34 19.20 -11.53 -9.85
C LEU A 34 20.19 -11.03 -10.91
N LEU A 35 21.47 -11.00 -10.60
CA LEU A 35 22.54 -10.62 -11.52
C LEU A 35 23.63 -11.69 -11.46
N GLU A 36 23.92 -12.33 -12.61
CA GLU A 36 24.94 -13.38 -12.71
C GLU A 36 26.37 -12.85 -12.91
N ALA A 37 26.49 -11.61 -13.41
CA ALA A 37 27.77 -10.97 -13.68
C ALA A 37 28.37 -10.31 -12.43
N THR A 38 29.70 -10.20 -12.36
CA THR A 38 30.37 -9.30 -11.42
C THR A 38 29.86 -7.87 -11.63
N ALA A 39 29.45 -7.23 -10.55
CA ALA A 39 28.95 -5.86 -10.60
C ALA A 39 30.02 -4.96 -11.22
N THR A 40 29.68 -4.27 -12.28
CA THR A 40 30.46 -3.20 -12.89
C THR A 40 30.00 -1.86 -12.34
N ASP A 41 30.81 -0.83 -12.50
CA ASP A 41 30.43 0.54 -12.16
C ASP A 41 29.55 1.22 -13.24
N GLU A 42 29.14 0.45 -14.25
CA GLU A 42 28.25 0.87 -15.34
C GLU A 42 26.86 0.24 -15.19
N PHE A 43 25.82 1.05 -15.30
CA PHE A 43 24.45 0.59 -15.38
C PHE A 43 24.14 0.12 -16.80
N ASP A 44 24.54 -1.10 -17.09
CA ASP A 44 24.38 -1.74 -18.41
C ASP A 44 22.99 -2.40 -18.57
N GLY A 45 22.75 -3.01 -19.73
CA GLY A 45 21.50 -3.72 -20.02
C GLY A 45 21.28 -4.97 -19.17
N HIS A 46 22.34 -5.56 -18.56
CA HIS A 46 22.20 -6.68 -17.63
C HIS A 46 21.67 -6.19 -16.30
N LEU A 47 22.21 -5.07 -15.81
CA LEU A 47 21.77 -4.44 -14.58
C LEU A 47 20.34 -3.89 -14.70
N ASP A 48 19.96 -3.28 -15.84
CA ASP A 48 18.57 -2.84 -16.09
C ASP A 48 17.57 -4.00 -15.97
N ARG A 49 17.87 -5.15 -16.61
CA ARG A 49 17.04 -6.34 -16.50
C ARG A 49 16.94 -6.87 -15.07
N ALA A 50 18.07 -6.87 -14.34
CA ALA A 50 18.08 -7.31 -12.93
C ALA A 50 17.26 -6.37 -12.04
N VAL A 51 17.36 -5.05 -12.26
CA VAL A 51 16.54 -4.04 -11.56
C VAL A 51 15.05 -4.25 -11.84
N ARG A 52 14.65 -4.44 -13.11
CA ARG A 52 13.25 -4.71 -13.48
C ARG A 52 12.75 -6.01 -12.86
N ALA A 53 13.54 -7.07 -12.87
CA ALA A 53 13.21 -8.34 -12.22
C ALA A 53 13.03 -8.16 -10.71
N PHE A 54 13.92 -7.42 -10.05
CA PHE A 54 13.80 -7.08 -8.63
C PHE A 54 12.53 -6.27 -8.36
N GLN A 55 12.29 -5.22 -9.14
CA GLN A 55 11.09 -4.39 -9.00
C GLN A 55 9.82 -5.23 -9.15
N GLN A 56 9.77 -6.12 -10.13
CA GLN A 56 8.65 -7.03 -10.34
C GLN A 56 8.44 -7.97 -9.15
N GLN A 57 9.50 -8.62 -8.65
CA GLN A 57 9.42 -9.51 -7.48
C GLN A 57 8.96 -8.78 -6.21
N ARG A 58 9.31 -7.50 -6.09
CA ARG A 58 8.97 -6.67 -4.92
C ARG A 58 7.65 -5.90 -5.05
N GLY A 59 6.91 -6.11 -6.14
CA GLY A 59 5.66 -5.40 -6.38
C GLY A 59 5.87 -3.90 -6.58
N LEU A 60 6.99 -3.48 -7.14
CA LEU A 60 7.28 -2.12 -7.55
C LEU A 60 6.93 -1.91 -9.03
N THR A 61 6.88 -0.66 -9.47
CA THR A 61 6.84 -0.34 -10.91
C THR A 61 8.14 -0.82 -11.55
N ALA A 62 8.04 -1.69 -12.56
CA ALA A 62 9.21 -2.27 -13.24
C ALA A 62 9.71 -1.35 -14.37
N ASP A 63 10.12 -0.13 -14.00
CA ASP A 63 10.60 0.91 -14.91
C ASP A 63 12.11 0.86 -15.19
N GLY A 64 12.85 0.01 -14.47
CA GLY A 64 14.32 -0.09 -14.58
C GLY A 64 15.06 1.06 -13.89
N VAL A 65 14.36 1.96 -13.19
CA VAL A 65 14.96 3.10 -12.51
C VAL A 65 15.12 2.81 -11.01
N VAL A 66 16.33 2.90 -10.49
CA VAL A 66 16.56 2.80 -9.06
C VAL A 66 16.40 4.19 -8.43
N GLY A 67 15.14 4.55 -8.18
CA GLY A 67 14.78 5.74 -7.40
C GLY A 67 14.79 5.45 -5.88
N PRO A 68 14.39 6.43 -5.05
CA PRO A 68 14.42 6.31 -3.58
C PRO A 68 13.69 5.08 -3.05
N THR A 69 12.52 4.78 -3.61
CA THR A 69 11.70 3.64 -3.19
C THR A 69 12.37 2.31 -3.55
N THR A 70 12.85 2.17 -4.79
CA THR A 70 13.58 0.97 -5.23
C THR A 70 14.84 0.76 -4.42
N TYR A 71 15.63 1.83 -4.18
CA TYR A 71 16.85 1.75 -3.39
C TYR A 71 16.58 1.33 -1.94
N ARG A 72 15.56 1.89 -1.30
CA ARG A 72 15.16 1.52 0.06
C ARG A 72 14.77 0.04 0.15
N ILE A 73 13.95 -0.45 -0.76
CA ILE A 73 13.52 -1.85 -0.75
C ILE A 73 14.69 -2.78 -1.09
N LEU A 74 15.64 -2.35 -1.93
CA LEU A 74 16.86 -3.08 -2.19
C LEU A 74 17.77 -3.11 -0.94
N ASP A 75 17.80 -2.03 -0.16
CA ASP A 75 18.51 -1.99 1.11
C ASP A 75 17.85 -2.88 2.17
N GLU A 76 16.53 -2.91 2.24
CA GLU A 76 15.76 -3.82 3.11
C GLU A 76 15.99 -5.29 2.77
N ALA A 77 16.09 -5.63 1.48
CA ALA A 77 16.28 -6.99 0.97
C ALA A 77 17.65 -7.59 1.28
N ARG A 78 18.64 -6.79 1.64
CA ARG A 78 19.98 -7.28 1.97
C ARG A 78 20.06 -8.04 3.30
N TRP A 79 19.10 -7.78 4.20
CA TRP A 79 19.13 -8.31 5.55
C TRP A 79 18.45 -9.68 5.64
N ARG A 80 19.16 -10.64 6.21
CA ARG A 80 18.61 -11.96 6.58
C ARG A 80 18.39 -12.02 8.08
N LEU A 81 17.43 -12.80 8.51
CA LEU A 81 17.16 -12.98 9.94
C LEU A 81 18.38 -13.57 10.65
N GLY A 82 18.98 -12.78 11.54
CA GLY A 82 20.21 -13.10 12.26
C GLY A 82 21.41 -12.21 11.91
N ASP A 83 21.35 -11.45 10.82
CA ASP A 83 22.46 -10.56 10.41
C ASP A 83 22.61 -9.35 11.35
N ARG A 84 21.52 -8.96 12.00
CA ARG A 84 21.51 -7.83 12.95
C ARG A 84 20.55 -8.08 14.12
N LEU A 85 20.73 -7.32 15.19
CA LEU A 85 19.76 -7.25 16.28
C LEU A 85 18.52 -6.49 15.81
N LEU A 86 17.32 -7.08 16.04
CA LEU A 86 16.07 -6.41 15.76
C LEU A 86 15.45 -5.93 17.06
N THR A 87 15.23 -4.62 17.16
CA THR A 87 14.65 -3.98 18.35
C THR A 87 13.72 -2.85 17.95
N TYR A 88 12.74 -2.56 18.79
CA TYR A 88 11.83 -1.45 18.57
C TYR A 88 12.38 -0.16 19.20
N ALA A 89 12.47 0.88 18.41
CA ALA A 89 12.74 2.24 18.86
C ALA A 89 11.67 3.17 18.30
N PRO A 90 10.88 3.86 19.16
CA PRO A 90 9.92 4.86 18.70
C PRO A 90 10.62 5.94 17.86
N GLY A 91 10.07 6.23 16.67
CA GLY A 91 10.66 7.20 15.74
C GLY A 91 11.74 6.66 14.82
N ASN A 92 12.29 5.46 15.08
CA ASN A 92 13.27 4.80 14.20
C ASN A 92 12.90 3.32 14.04
N VAL A 93 11.87 3.04 13.29
CA VAL A 93 11.36 1.69 13.06
C VAL A 93 12.25 0.95 12.07
N MET A 94 12.86 -0.15 12.52
CA MET A 94 13.65 -1.02 11.65
C MET A 94 12.76 -1.70 10.61
N SER A 95 13.25 -1.80 9.37
CA SER A 95 12.56 -2.48 8.28
C SER A 95 13.49 -3.44 7.54
N GLY A 96 12.93 -4.49 6.94
CA GLY A 96 13.68 -5.44 6.11
C GLY A 96 13.04 -6.81 5.98
N ASP A 97 13.65 -7.64 5.11
CA ASP A 97 13.23 -9.03 4.89
C ASP A 97 13.48 -9.91 6.13
N ASP A 98 14.46 -9.57 6.93
CA ASP A 98 14.71 -10.19 8.24
C ASP A 98 13.53 -9.99 9.20
N VAL A 99 12.91 -8.79 9.18
CA VAL A 99 11.71 -8.51 9.98
C VAL A 99 10.49 -9.26 9.43
N VAL A 100 10.30 -9.31 8.09
CA VAL A 100 9.25 -10.14 7.46
C VAL A 100 9.38 -11.59 7.90
N THR A 101 10.59 -12.14 7.83
CA THR A 101 10.89 -13.53 8.21
C THR A 101 10.59 -13.77 9.71
N LEU A 102 10.98 -12.84 10.59
CA LEU A 102 10.68 -12.92 12.01
C LEU A 102 9.17 -12.88 12.29
N GLN A 103 8.48 -11.92 11.70
CA GLN A 103 7.03 -11.77 11.86
C GLN A 103 6.29 -13.04 11.42
N GLN A 104 6.65 -13.56 10.24
CA GLN A 104 6.05 -14.80 9.73
C GLN A 104 6.34 -15.98 10.68
N ARG A 105 7.58 -16.12 11.13
CA ARG A 105 7.96 -17.20 12.04
C ARG A 105 7.21 -17.16 13.39
N LEU A 106 7.08 -15.97 13.97
CA LEU A 106 6.31 -15.79 15.21
C LEU A 106 4.81 -16.09 14.98
N LEU A 107 4.27 -15.71 13.84
CA LEU A 107 2.88 -16.00 13.47
C LEU A 107 2.64 -17.50 13.30
N ASP A 108 3.55 -18.21 12.64
CA ASP A 108 3.51 -19.67 12.44
C ASP A 108 3.58 -20.43 13.79
N LEU A 109 4.21 -19.82 14.79
CA LEU A 109 4.26 -20.32 16.16
C LEU A 109 3.05 -19.89 17.01
N GLY A 110 2.11 -19.11 16.45
CA GLY A 110 0.86 -18.69 17.10
C GLY A 110 0.97 -17.38 17.89
N PHE A 111 2.08 -16.64 17.79
CA PHE A 111 2.24 -15.35 18.47
C PHE A 111 1.66 -14.21 17.64
N LYS A 112 1.10 -13.20 18.32
CA LYS A 112 0.48 -12.04 17.68
C LYS A 112 1.55 -10.99 17.38
N VAL A 113 1.84 -10.76 16.12
CA VAL A 113 2.80 -9.72 15.65
C VAL A 113 2.13 -8.59 14.89
N GLY A 114 0.80 -8.61 14.80
CA GLY A 114 0.07 -7.71 13.91
C GLY A 114 0.12 -8.19 12.46
N ARG A 115 0.33 -7.27 11.54
CA ARG A 115 0.48 -7.54 10.10
C ARG A 115 1.94 -7.93 9.82
N VAL A 116 2.15 -8.86 8.91
CA VAL A 116 3.48 -9.14 8.36
C VAL A 116 3.77 -8.08 7.29
N ASP A 117 4.44 -7.02 7.67
CA ASP A 117 4.69 -5.83 6.85
C ASP A 117 6.18 -5.48 6.71
N GLY A 118 7.03 -6.25 7.41
CA GLY A 118 8.47 -6.02 7.44
C GLY A 118 8.88 -4.79 8.25
N LEU A 119 7.99 -4.25 9.10
CA LEU A 119 8.29 -3.16 10.02
C LEU A 119 8.36 -3.69 11.45
N PHE A 120 9.50 -3.53 12.14
CA PHE A 120 9.64 -3.92 13.53
C PHE A 120 8.99 -2.87 14.44
N GLY A 121 7.66 -2.85 14.43
CA GLY A 121 6.86 -1.94 15.24
C GLY A 121 6.53 -2.52 16.61
N HIS A 122 5.74 -1.77 17.40
CA HIS A 122 5.32 -2.16 18.73
C HIS A 122 4.63 -3.55 18.79
N ASN A 123 3.79 -3.88 17.81
CA ASN A 123 3.13 -5.19 17.78
C ASN A 123 4.13 -6.33 17.56
N THR A 124 5.17 -6.12 16.75
CA THR A 124 6.24 -7.10 16.54
C THR A 124 7.06 -7.28 17.83
N GLU A 125 7.40 -6.17 18.50
CA GLU A 125 8.07 -6.19 19.80
C GLU A 125 7.27 -7.01 20.83
N GLN A 126 5.97 -6.76 20.96
CA GLN A 126 5.12 -7.53 21.88
C GLN A 126 5.07 -9.01 21.53
N GLY A 127 4.97 -9.34 20.24
CA GLY A 127 5.05 -10.74 19.79
C GLY A 127 6.37 -11.41 20.16
N VAL A 128 7.50 -10.69 20.04
CA VAL A 128 8.81 -11.19 20.50
C VAL A 128 8.83 -11.39 22.02
N ARG A 129 8.32 -10.43 22.82
CA ARG A 129 8.22 -10.56 24.29
C ARG A 129 7.36 -11.75 24.71
N ASP A 130 6.22 -11.95 24.06
CA ASP A 130 5.33 -13.07 24.34
C ASP A 130 5.99 -14.41 24.00
N PHE A 131 6.68 -14.48 22.86
CA PHE A 131 7.51 -15.63 22.50
C PHE A 131 8.60 -15.91 23.55
N GLN A 132 9.37 -14.89 23.93
CA GLN A 132 10.45 -15.01 24.91
C GLN A 132 9.94 -15.52 26.25
N ARG A 133 8.79 -15.00 26.76
CA ARG A 133 8.15 -15.52 27.99
C ARG A 133 7.77 -17.00 27.85
N ASN A 134 7.20 -17.37 26.71
CA ASN A 134 6.74 -18.74 26.45
C ASN A 134 7.90 -19.74 26.44
N VAL A 135 9.05 -19.35 25.91
CA VAL A 135 10.24 -20.21 25.84
C VAL A 135 11.18 -20.07 27.05
N GLY A 136 10.84 -19.26 28.05
CA GLY A 136 11.58 -19.11 29.31
C GLY A 136 12.89 -18.33 29.20
N ILE A 137 12.99 -17.37 28.23
CA ILE A 137 14.12 -16.45 28.16
C ILE A 137 13.68 -15.04 28.56
N PRO A 138 14.61 -14.12 28.93
CA PRO A 138 14.26 -12.76 29.34
C PRO A 138 13.42 -12.04 28.25
N PRO A 139 12.24 -11.49 28.61
CA PRO A 139 11.33 -10.86 27.64
C PRO A 139 11.72 -9.40 27.38
N ASP A 140 12.90 -9.18 26.79
CA ASP A 140 13.42 -7.85 26.46
C ASP A 140 12.81 -7.24 25.19
N GLY A 141 12.10 -8.04 24.38
CA GLY A 141 11.50 -7.60 23.12
C GLY A 141 12.50 -7.49 21.97
N THR A 142 13.75 -7.90 22.17
CA THR A 142 14.81 -7.88 21.17
C THR A 142 14.99 -9.24 20.52
N CYS A 143 14.98 -9.29 19.18
CA CYS A 143 15.35 -10.51 18.47
C CYS A 143 16.87 -10.57 18.32
N GLY A 144 17.53 -11.08 19.35
CA GLY A 144 18.97 -11.31 19.41
C GLY A 144 19.32 -12.81 19.38
N PRO A 145 20.60 -13.20 19.61
CA PRO A 145 21.07 -14.57 19.48
C PRO A 145 20.30 -15.59 20.31
N ALA A 146 19.87 -15.23 21.53
CA ALA A 146 19.09 -16.12 22.39
C ALA A 146 17.70 -16.38 21.79
N THR A 147 17.03 -15.34 21.30
CA THR A 147 15.73 -15.44 20.64
C THR A 147 15.82 -16.24 19.35
N LEU A 148 16.84 -15.99 18.53
CA LEU A 148 17.08 -16.73 17.28
C LEU A 148 17.33 -18.21 17.52
N LYS A 149 18.14 -18.55 18.55
CA LYS A 149 18.39 -19.93 18.94
C LYS A 149 17.11 -20.64 19.40
N ALA A 150 16.25 -19.95 20.14
CA ALA A 150 14.96 -20.48 20.56
C ALA A 150 14.00 -20.68 19.37
N LEU A 151 13.91 -19.69 18.46
CA LEU A 151 13.13 -19.80 17.21
C LEU A 151 13.57 -20.98 16.35
N GLY A 152 14.87 -21.23 16.22
CA GLY A 152 15.42 -22.33 15.43
C GLY A 152 15.08 -23.73 15.97
N ARG A 153 14.72 -23.86 17.26
CA ARG A 153 14.40 -25.15 17.90
C ARG A 153 12.92 -25.54 17.78
N LEU A 154 12.05 -24.60 17.43
CA LEU A 154 10.61 -24.83 17.40
C LEU A 154 10.11 -25.07 15.99
N ALA A 155 9.29 -26.12 15.81
CA ALA A 155 8.57 -26.34 14.58
C ALA A 155 7.32 -25.42 14.50
N PRO A 156 6.87 -25.00 13.30
CA PRO A 156 5.64 -24.27 13.16
C PRO A 156 4.44 -25.04 13.69
N MET A 157 3.63 -24.43 14.55
CA MET A 157 2.40 -25.03 15.08
C MET A 157 1.23 -24.90 14.12
N VAL A 158 1.25 -23.91 13.23
CA VAL A 158 0.18 -23.62 12.28
C VAL A 158 0.70 -23.86 10.86
N ARG A 159 0.06 -24.76 10.14
CA ARG A 159 0.30 -24.98 8.72
C ARG A 159 -0.96 -24.59 7.95
N GLY A 160 -0.90 -23.49 7.23
CA GLY A 160 -1.95 -23.03 6.29
C GLY A 160 -2.71 -21.79 6.76
N GLY A 161 -3.07 -20.95 5.77
CA GLY A 161 -3.85 -19.72 5.91
C GLY A 161 -3.15 -18.57 6.65
N GLN A 162 -3.52 -17.35 6.32
CA GLN A 162 -3.03 -16.17 7.07
C GLN A 162 -3.95 -15.94 8.29
N PRO A 163 -3.50 -16.11 9.55
CA PRO A 163 -4.34 -15.93 10.76
C PRO A 163 -4.99 -14.55 10.83
N ASN A 164 -4.31 -13.52 10.31
CA ASN A 164 -4.84 -12.15 10.23
C ASN A 164 -5.94 -12.00 9.17
N ALA A 165 -5.94 -12.82 8.11
CA ALA A 165 -6.99 -12.79 7.10
C ALA A 165 -8.35 -13.12 7.72
N MET A 166 -8.45 -14.19 8.50
CA MET A 166 -9.68 -14.59 9.18
C MET A 166 -10.21 -13.49 10.11
N ARG A 167 -9.32 -12.85 10.89
CA ARG A 167 -9.71 -11.73 11.78
C ARG A 167 -10.15 -10.50 11.00
N SER A 168 -9.49 -10.19 9.90
CA SER A 168 -9.88 -9.05 9.06
C SER A 168 -11.22 -9.30 8.39
N HIS A 169 -11.46 -10.51 7.89
CA HIS A 169 -12.76 -10.90 7.34
C HIS A 169 -13.86 -10.88 8.41
N GLU A 170 -13.57 -11.41 9.60
CA GLU A 170 -14.53 -11.41 10.72
C GLU A 170 -14.87 -9.99 11.17
N ARG A 171 -13.88 -9.08 11.25
CA ARG A 171 -14.11 -7.67 11.58
C ARG A 171 -15.03 -6.99 10.56
N ILE A 172 -14.83 -7.26 9.27
CA ILE A 172 -15.71 -6.72 8.21
C ILE A 172 -17.11 -7.32 8.34
N ARG A 173 -17.23 -8.63 8.53
CA ARG A 173 -18.51 -9.31 8.66
C ARG A 173 -19.30 -8.87 9.90
N SER A 174 -18.64 -8.76 11.03
CA SER A 174 -19.26 -8.34 12.29
C SER A 174 -19.61 -6.85 12.33
N ALA A 175 -19.02 -6.03 11.45
CA ALA A 175 -19.34 -4.61 11.33
C ALA A 175 -20.74 -4.34 10.73
N GLY A 176 -21.41 -5.38 10.21
CA GLY A 176 -22.74 -5.28 9.59
C GLY A 176 -22.72 -4.55 8.23
N PRO A 177 -23.82 -4.67 7.47
CA PRO A 177 -23.89 -4.14 6.09
C PRO A 177 -24.07 -2.62 6.02
N GLN A 178 -24.49 -1.96 7.10
CA GLN A 178 -24.75 -0.53 7.11
C GLN A 178 -23.43 0.27 7.07
N LEU A 179 -23.39 1.33 6.29
CA LEU A 179 -22.26 2.25 6.21
C LEU A 179 -22.25 3.31 7.33
N THR A 180 -23.41 3.56 7.95
CA THR A 180 -23.55 4.58 9.00
C THR A 180 -22.57 4.35 10.15
N GLY A 181 -21.82 5.40 10.50
CA GLY A 181 -20.85 5.38 11.58
C GLY A 181 -19.49 4.77 11.22
N LYS A 182 -19.33 4.23 10.01
CA LYS A 182 -18.01 3.78 9.54
C LYS A 182 -17.15 4.98 9.12
N VAL A 183 -15.85 4.84 9.28
CA VAL A 183 -14.85 5.85 8.89
C VAL A 183 -14.17 5.39 7.61
N VAL A 184 -14.20 6.22 6.58
CA VAL A 184 -13.47 5.98 5.31
C VAL A 184 -12.53 7.15 5.05
N VAL A 185 -11.26 6.85 4.86
CA VAL A 185 -10.27 7.86 4.47
C VAL A 185 -10.07 7.81 2.96
N ILE A 186 -10.15 8.98 2.33
CA ILE A 186 -9.90 9.19 0.91
C ILE A 186 -8.58 9.94 0.78
N ASP A 187 -7.69 9.41 -0.02
CA ASP A 187 -6.33 9.91 -0.21
C ASP A 187 -6.14 10.35 -1.67
N PRO A 188 -6.45 11.62 -2.03
CA PRO A 188 -6.15 12.11 -3.36
C PRO A 188 -4.65 12.33 -3.51
N SER A 189 -4.05 11.72 -4.53
CA SER A 189 -2.63 11.84 -4.83
C SER A 189 -2.42 11.88 -6.34
N ALA A 190 -1.93 12.99 -6.87
CA ALA A 190 -1.59 13.10 -8.27
C ALA A 190 -0.22 12.48 -8.57
N SER A 191 -0.09 11.88 -9.74
CA SER A 191 1.22 11.44 -10.26
C SER A 191 2.15 12.64 -10.43
N ARG A 192 3.43 12.42 -10.22
CA ARG A 192 4.48 13.43 -10.47
C ARG A 192 5.04 13.35 -11.90
N GLY A 193 4.50 12.46 -12.75
CA GLY A 193 4.92 12.29 -14.13
C GLY A 193 4.20 13.24 -15.11
N GLY A 194 4.70 13.27 -16.36
CA GLY A 194 4.18 14.12 -17.40
C GLY A 194 4.74 15.55 -17.36
N THR A 195 4.13 16.45 -18.17
CA THR A 195 4.49 17.88 -18.12
C THR A 195 3.92 18.56 -16.87
N PRO A 196 4.47 19.73 -16.46
CA PRO A 196 3.90 20.49 -15.33
C PRO A 196 2.40 20.79 -15.50
N GLU A 197 1.95 21.09 -16.71
CA GLU A 197 0.55 21.37 -17.01
C GLU A 197 -0.32 20.09 -16.85
N GLN A 198 0.19 18.94 -17.30
CA GLN A 198 -0.47 17.65 -17.10
C GLN A 198 -0.58 17.28 -15.63
N ALA A 199 0.49 17.49 -14.87
CA ALA A 199 0.50 17.24 -13.42
C ALA A 199 -0.48 18.15 -12.67
N ALA A 200 -0.55 19.45 -13.03
CA ALA A 200 -1.52 20.40 -12.45
C ALA A 200 -2.96 19.98 -12.76
N ARG A 201 -3.23 19.62 -14.03
CA ARG A 201 -4.56 19.15 -14.44
C ARG A 201 -4.96 17.84 -13.77
N ALA A 202 -4.04 16.88 -13.64
CA ALA A 202 -4.29 15.63 -12.93
C ALA A 202 -4.65 15.89 -11.46
N ARG A 203 -3.99 16.85 -10.81
CA ARG A 203 -4.29 17.27 -9.43
C ARG A 203 -5.69 17.83 -9.31
N GLU A 204 -6.10 18.75 -10.18
CA GLU A 204 -7.45 19.32 -10.18
C GLU A 204 -8.53 18.26 -10.36
N ILE A 205 -8.32 17.33 -11.29
CA ILE A 205 -9.25 16.24 -11.58
C ILE A 205 -9.38 15.31 -10.38
N ILE A 206 -8.26 14.91 -9.77
CA ILE A 206 -8.27 13.96 -8.65
C ILE A 206 -8.88 14.58 -7.40
N ASP A 207 -8.67 15.87 -7.16
CA ASP A 207 -9.28 16.61 -6.07
C ASP A 207 -10.80 16.71 -6.23
N ASP A 208 -11.29 16.97 -7.46
CA ASP A 208 -12.72 16.99 -7.76
C ASP A 208 -13.34 15.59 -7.57
N LEU A 209 -12.69 14.55 -8.08
CA LEU A 209 -13.13 13.17 -7.90
C LEU A 209 -13.19 12.78 -6.42
N ALA A 210 -12.17 13.13 -5.64
CA ALA A 210 -12.12 12.83 -4.20
C ALA A 210 -13.28 13.50 -3.44
N LYS A 211 -13.61 14.76 -3.74
CA LYS A 211 -14.76 15.47 -3.17
C LYS A 211 -16.08 14.82 -3.54
N ARG A 212 -16.23 14.33 -4.77
CA ARG A 212 -17.43 13.61 -5.22
C ARG A 212 -17.60 12.30 -4.45
N VAL A 213 -16.52 11.54 -4.26
CA VAL A 213 -16.52 10.31 -3.44
C VAL A 213 -16.86 10.65 -1.98
N GLU A 214 -16.22 11.66 -1.39
CA GLU A 214 -16.48 12.12 -0.03
C GLU A 214 -17.95 12.49 0.16
N GLY A 215 -18.50 13.36 -0.69
CA GLY A 215 -19.89 13.81 -0.59
C GLY A 215 -20.89 12.66 -0.69
N ARG A 216 -20.64 11.69 -1.58
CA ARG A 216 -21.50 10.50 -1.70
C ARG A 216 -21.40 9.58 -0.48
N LEU A 217 -20.20 9.36 0.06
CA LEU A 217 -20.01 8.57 1.29
C LEU A 217 -20.69 9.23 2.49
N VAL A 218 -20.49 10.53 2.68
CA VAL A 218 -21.16 11.29 3.76
C VAL A 218 -22.69 11.17 3.64
N ALA A 219 -23.22 11.22 2.42
CA ALA A 219 -24.64 11.05 2.18
C ALA A 219 -25.18 9.65 2.51
N THR A 220 -24.31 8.64 2.70
CA THR A 220 -24.68 7.28 3.20
C THR A 220 -24.47 7.14 4.71
N GLY A 221 -24.09 8.20 5.43
CA GLY A 221 -23.84 8.18 6.86
C GLY A 221 -22.40 7.79 7.25
N VAL A 222 -21.50 7.69 6.28
CA VAL A 222 -20.05 7.46 6.51
C VAL A 222 -19.42 8.75 7.04
N GLN A 223 -18.48 8.62 7.96
CA GLN A 223 -17.53 9.70 8.30
C GLN A 223 -16.37 9.62 7.30
N ALA A 224 -16.38 10.49 6.31
CA ALA A 224 -15.37 10.52 5.26
C ALA A 224 -14.37 11.67 5.50
N TYR A 225 -13.06 11.39 5.33
CA TYR A 225 -11.99 12.37 5.53
C TYR A 225 -11.01 12.35 4.36
N LEU A 226 -10.62 13.55 3.89
CA LEU A 226 -9.58 13.73 2.86
C LEU A 226 -8.20 13.94 3.53
N THR A 227 -7.19 13.17 3.16
CA THR A 227 -5.84 13.27 3.75
C THR A 227 -5.18 14.62 3.51
N CYS A 228 -5.46 15.27 2.36
CA CYS A 228 -4.88 16.55 1.97
C CYS A 228 -5.52 17.76 2.69
N ARG A 229 -6.74 17.61 3.22
CA ARG A 229 -7.56 18.72 3.74
C ARG A 229 -8.00 18.55 5.18
N THR A 230 -7.59 17.49 5.85
CA THR A 230 -8.01 17.18 7.20
C THR A 230 -6.81 16.89 8.08
N GLU A 231 -6.76 17.50 9.26
CA GLU A 231 -5.88 17.11 10.35
C GLU A 231 -6.68 16.58 11.53
N LEU A 232 -6.10 15.66 12.27
CA LEU A 232 -6.69 15.16 13.50
C LEU A 232 -6.07 15.88 14.68
N SER A 233 -6.90 16.54 15.48
CA SER A 233 -6.47 17.13 16.74
C SER A 233 -6.01 16.05 17.73
N ALA A 234 -5.34 16.45 18.83
CA ALA A 234 -4.92 15.54 19.89
C ALA A 234 -6.09 14.70 20.49
N ARG A 235 -7.33 15.12 20.29
CA ARG A 235 -8.55 14.39 20.69
C ARG A 235 -9.22 13.62 19.55
N HIS A 236 -8.50 13.40 18.42
CA HIS A 236 -9.01 12.74 17.22
C HIS A 236 -10.22 13.44 16.57
N VAL A 237 -10.41 14.70 16.83
CA VAL A 237 -11.43 15.53 16.15
C VAL A 237 -10.84 16.03 14.85
N ALA A 238 -11.53 15.77 13.73
CA ALA A 238 -11.12 16.22 12.41
C ALA A 238 -11.21 17.75 12.28
N ILE A 239 -10.14 18.37 11.80
CA ILE A 239 -10.04 19.82 11.58
C ILE A 239 -9.72 20.02 10.10
N ALA A 240 -10.51 20.84 9.40
CA ALA A 240 -10.20 21.22 8.03
C ALA A 240 -8.93 22.10 7.99
N THR A 241 -8.00 21.74 7.11
CA THR A 241 -6.74 22.47 6.92
C THR A 241 -6.57 22.86 5.45
N PRO A 242 -5.75 23.87 5.16
CA PRO A 242 -5.28 24.12 3.80
C PRO A 242 -4.57 22.87 3.25
N GLU A 243 -4.62 22.72 1.93
CA GLU A 243 -3.97 21.62 1.24
C GLU A 243 -2.47 21.55 1.57
N SER A 244 -1.99 20.38 1.98
CA SER A 244 -0.59 20.17 2.35
C SER A 244 0.00 18.98 1.56
N ASP A 245 1.25 19.13 1.12
CA ASP A 245 1.99 18.08 0.39
C ASP A 245 2.59 17.08 1.40
N LYS A 246 1.74 16.17 1.88
CA LYS A 246 2.12 15.11 2.83
C LYS A 246 2.77 13.93 2.10
N SER A 247 3.79 13.34 2.70
CA SER A 247 4.39 12.08 2.23
C SER A 247 3.40 10.91 2.34
N GLU A 248 3.63 9.82 1.60
CA GLU A 248 2.79 8.60 1.71
C GLU A 248 2.73 8.06 3.15
N ALA A 249 3.83 8.16 3.89
CA ALA A 249 3.89 7.74 5.28
C ALA A 249 2.98 8.59 6.18
N GLU A 250 3.01 9.92 6.04
CA GLU A 250 2.17 10.84 6.82
C GLU A 250 0.69 10.66 6.50
N ARG A 251 0.34 10.40 5.23
CA ARG A 251 -1.03 10.11 4.80
C ARG A 251 -1.55 8.78 5.35
N ALA A 252 -0.70 7.73 5.34
CA ALA A 252 -1.02 6.46 5.97
C ALA A 252 -1.18 6.59 7.49
N ASP A 253 -0.31 7.35 8.16
CA ASP A 253 -0.40 7.63 9.59
C ASP A 253 -1.66 8.43 9.95
N PHE A 254 -2.09 9.34 9.08
CA PHE A 254 -3.38 10.02 9.22
C PHE A 254 -4.53 9.01 9.24
N ALA A 255 -4.60 8.11 8.25
CA ALA A 255 -5.63 7.07 8.17
C ALA A 255 -5.63 6.14 9.39
N ASN A 256 -4.43 5.80 9.89
CA ASN A 256 -4.26 4.99 11.09
C ASN A 256 -4.76 5.71 12.36
N ARG A 257 -4.50 7.02 12.50
CA ARG A 257 -4.99 7.83 13.64
C ARG A 257 -6.49 8.10 13.57
N ALA A 258 -7.06 8.16 12.37
CA ALA A 258 -8.50 8.29 12.17
C ALA A 258 -9.26 7.01 12.53
N ASP A 259 -8.57 5.91 12.86
CA ASP A 259 -9.13 4.56 13.05
C ASP A 259 -10.06 4.16 11.90
N ALA A 260 -9.63 4.45 10.67
CA ALA A 260 -10.43 4.22 9.48
C ALA A 260 -10.79 2.73 9.30
N ASN A 261 -11.99 2.46 8.85
CA ASN A 261 -12.44 1.11 8.52
C ASN A 261 -11.93 0.68 7.14
N LEU A 262 -11.88 1.61 6.19
CA LEU A 262 -11.34 1.43 4.84
C LEU A 262 -10.56 2.67 4.41
N CYS A 263 -9.65 2.48 3.47
CA CYS A 263 -8.90 3.56 2.87
C CYS A 263 -8.90 3.46 1.34
N VAL A 264 -9.15 4.57 0.66
CA VAL A 264 -9.19 4.68 -0.80
C VAL A 264 -8.20 5.74 -1.24
N SER A 265 -7.12 5.35 -1.90
CA SER A 265 -6.16 6.28 -2.50
C SER A 265 -6.45 6.43 -3.99
N LEU A 266 -6.70 7.66 -4.44
CA LEU A 266 -7.06 7.99 -5.81
C LEU A 266 -5.88 8.60 -6.52
N HIS A 267 -5.57 8.07 -7.71
CA HIS A 267 -4.46 8.51 -8.53
C HIS A 267 -4.86 8.65 -10.00
N ILE A 268 -4.18 9.56 -10.69
CA ILE A 268 -4.10 9.60 -12.15
C ILE A 268 -2.63 9.42 -12.49
N ASP A 269 -2.30 8.42 -13.28
CA ASP A 269 -0.92 8.11 -13.62
C ASP A 269 -0.43 8.87 -14.87
N ALA A 270 0.87 8.82 -15.10
CA ALA A 270 1.52 9.36 -16.28
C ALA A 270 2.57 8.35 -16.76
N ALA A 271 2.53 7.97 -18.02
CA ALA A 271 3.46 7.06 -18.63
C ALA A 271 4.18 7.72 -19.82
N ASP A 272 5.42 7.33 -20.06
CA ASP A 272 6.16 7.75 -21.26
C ASP A 272 5.49 7.22 -22.54
N ASN A 273 4.93 6.00 -22.47
CA ASN A 273 4.10 5.46 -23.54
C ASN A 273 2.70 6.09 -23.50
N ARG A 274 2.38 6.89 -24.49
CA ARG A 274 1.07 7.56 -24.63
C ARG A 274 -0.09 6.62 -24.95
N ASP A 275 0.20 5.37 -25.33
CA ASP A 275 -0.84 4.35 -25.57
C ASP A 275 -1.27 3.67 -24.27
N ALA A 276 -0.54 3.86 -23.16
CA ALA A 276 -0.96 3.38 -21.85
C ALA A 276 -2.29 4.04 -21.46
N SER A 277 -3.31 3.22 -21.19
CA SER A 277 -4.69 3.66 -20.95
C SER A 277 -5.41 2.66 -20.06
N GLY A 278 -6.41 3.10 -19.33
CA GLY A 278 -7.30 2.25 -18.56
C GLY A 278 -7.17 2.41 -17.04
N VAL A 279 -7.97 1.62 -16.31
CA VAL A 279 -8.03 1.64 -14.85
C VAL A 279 -7.34 0.43 -14.25
N SER A 280 -6.56 0.65 -13.20
CA SER A 280 -5.96 -0.41 -12.38
C SER A 280 -6.15 -0.15 -10.90
N THR A 281 -6.26 -1.22 -10.12
CA THR A 281 -6.35 -1.14 -8.66
C THR A 281 -5.23 -1.91 -8.00
N TYR A 282 -4.80 -1.43 -6.84
CA TYR A 282 -3.67 -1.99 -6.13
C TYR A 282 -3.99 -2.18 -4.66
N PHE A 283 -3.51 -3.30 -4.12
CA PHE A 283 -3.62 -3.62 -2.69
C PHE A 283 -2.26 -4.04 -2.12
N PHE A 284 -2.11 -4.05 -0.81
CA PHE A 284 -0.88 -4.52 -0.20
C PHE A 284 -0.67 -6.02 -0.41
N GLY A 285 0.45 -6.38 -1.02
CA GLY A 285 0.90 -7.75 -1.14
C GLY A 285 2.39 -7.85 -1.41
N LEU A 286 3.01 -8.90 -0.89
CA LEU A 286 4.41 -9.26 -1.06
C LEU A 286 4.46 -10.71 -1.53
N ASP A 287 4.43 -10.91 -2.84
CA ASP A 287 4.30 -12.25 -3.46
C ASP A 287 5.48 -13.18 -3.12
N SER A 288 6.68 -12.62 -2.98
CA SER A 288 7.88 -13.37 -2.59
C SER A 288 7.78 -14.09 -1.25
N HIS A 289 6.89 -13.64 -0.37
CA HIS A 289 6.65 -14.23 0.96
C HIS A 289 5.21 -14.73 1.14
N GLY A 290 4.39 -14.71 0.08
CA GLY A 290 2.98 -15.10 0.16
C GLY A 290 2.13 -14.22 1.08
N VAL A 291 2.62 -13.02 1.40
CA VAL A 291 1.93 -12.07 2.31
C VAL A 291 1.05 -11.15 1.51
N ARG A 292 -0.22 -11.06 1.85
CA ARG A 292 -1.17 -10.16 1.21
C ARG A 292 -2.30 -9.72 2.14
N SER A 293 -2.87 -8.57 1.86
CA SER A 293 -4.11 -8.11 2.50
C SER A 293 -5.30 -8.75 1.81
N SER A 294 -5.86 -9.84 2.33
CA SER A 294 -6.98 -10.55 1.70
C SER A 294 -8.25 -9.70 1.56
N VAL A 295 -8.54 -8.87 2.55
CA VAL A 295 -9.66 -7.91 2.46
C VAL A 295 -9.32 -6.78 1.51
N GLY A 296 -8.06 -6.31 1.49
CA GLY A 296 -7.59 -5.31 0.53
C GLY A 296 -7.68 -5.83 -0.92
N GLU A 297 -7.31 -7.08 -1.17
CA GLU A 297 -7.44 -7.75 -2.46
C GLU A 297 -8.91 -7.83 -2.91
N ARG A 298 -9.81 -8.28 -2.02
CA ARG A 298 -11.26 -8.30 -2.30
C ARG A 298 -11.79 -6.91 -2.60
N PHE A 299 -11.41 -5.91 -1.80
CA PHE A 299 -11.85 -4.52 -2.00
C PHE A 299 -11.35 -3.96 -3.33
N ALA A 300 -10.07 -4.15 -3.66
CA ALA A 300 -9.50 -3.73 -4.94
C ALA A 300 -10.24 -4.39 -6.12
N GLY A 301 -10.52 -5.70 -6.02
CA GLY A 301 -11.30 -6.41 -7.04
C GLY A 301 -12.74 -5.90 -7.19
N LEU A 302 -13.40 -5.50 -6.11
CA LEU A 302 -14.72 -4.88 -6.15
C LEU A 302 -14.68 -3.53 -6.86
N VAL A 303 -13.73 -2.67 -6.50
CA VAL A 303 -13.55 -1.35 -7.14
C VAL A 303 -13.25 -1.51 -8.62
N GLN A 304 -12.32 -2.39 -8.98
CA GLN A 304 -11.94 -2.64 -10.37
C GLN A 304 -13.16 -3.01 -11.20
N ARG A 305 -13.91 -4.03 -10.75
CA ARG A 305 -15.10 -4.51 -11.48
C ARG A 305 -16.19 -3.46 -11.60
N GLU A 306 -16.46 -2.68 -10.54
CA GLU A 306 -17.50 -1.65 -10.57
C GLU A 306 -17.15 -0.50 -11.52
N ILE A 307 -15.88 -0.08 -11.59
CA ILE A 307 -15.47 0.95 -12.54
C ILE A 307 -15.53 0.43 -13.97
N VAL A 308 -14.96 -0.75 -14.24
CA VAL A 308 -14.95 -1.36 -15.58
C VAL A 308 -16.37 -1.63 -16.10
N ALA A 309 -17.30 -2.09 -15.23
CA ALA A 309 -18.68 -2.36 -15.64
C ALA A 309 -19.50 -1.09 -15.98
N ARG A 310 -19.09 0.07 -15.50
CA ARG A 310 -19.82 1.35 -15.66
C ARG A 310 -19.16 2.30 -16.63
N THR A 311 -17.93 2.00 -17.09
CA THR A 311 -17.14 2.85 -17.97
C THR A 311 -16.59 2.05 -19.14
N ASP A 312 -16.08 2.75 -20.15
CA ASP A 312 -15.36 2.19 -21.28
C ASP A 312 -13.83 2.15 -21.09
N LEU A 313 -13.36 2.31 -19.83
CA LEU A 313 -11.93 2.19 -19.52
C LEU A 313 -11.45 0.75 -19.68
N ALA A 314 -10.26 0.61 -20.25
CA ALA A 314 -9.60 -0.68 -20.35
C ALA A 314 -9.35 -1.27 -18.96
N ASP A 315 -9.64 -2.58 -18.78
CA ASP A 315 -9.39 -3.31 -17.55
C ASP A 315 -7.91 -3.67 -17.41
N CYS A 316 -7.16 -2.86 -16.69
CA CYS A 316 -5.75 -3.11 -16.35
C CYS A 316 -5.60 -3.98 -15.10
N ARG A 317 -6.67 -4.56 -14.56
CA ARG A 317 -6.73 -5.55 -13.48
C ARG A 317 -6.28 -5.02 -12.11
N THR A 318 -6.25 -5.96 -11.16
CA THR A 318 -5.89 -5.73 -9.75
C THR A 318 -4.53 -6.33 -9.47
N HIS A 319 -3.66 -5.58 -8.77
CA HIS A 319 -2.26 -5.96 -8.54
C HIS A 319 -1.85 -5.83 -7.08
N ALA A 320 -1.00 -6.76 -6.62
CA ALA A 320 -0.34 -6.66 -5.34
C ALA A 320 0.85 -5.68 -5.42
N LYS A 321 0.97 -4.76 -4.46
CA LYS A 321 2.05 -3.77 -4.39
C LYS A 321 2.52 -3.55 -2.95
N THR A 322 3.78 -3.12 -2.79
CA THR A 322 4.42 -2.85 -1.50
C THR A 322 4.62 -1.36 -1.23
N TRP A 323 3.89 -0.49 -1.93
CA TRP A 323 4.00 0.96 -1.75
C TRP A 323 3.72 1.37 -0.31
N ASP A 324 4.38 2.40 0.16
CA ASP A 324 4.38 2.80 1.57
C ASP A 324 2.98 3.09 2.11
N PHE A 325 2.15 3.75 1.35
CA PHE A 325 0.77 4.00 1.74
C PHE A 325 0.01 2.69 2.03
N LEU A 326 0.05 1.72 1.11
CA LEU A 326 -0.63 0.43 1.24
C LEU A 326 -0.02 -0.44 2.34
N ARG A 327 1.31 -0.36 2.53
CA ARG A 327 2.07 -1.13 3.52
C ARG A 327 1.79 -0.65 4.95
N ARG A 328 1.74 0.68 5.15
CA ARG A 328 1.65 1.31 6.47
C ARG A 328 0.23 1.43 7.00
N THR A 329 -0.78 1.42 6.13
CA THR A 329 -2.19 1.45 6.56
C THR A 329 -2.58 0.17 7.28
N ARG A 330 -3.21 0.29 8.46
CA ARG A 330 -3.61 -0.86 9.31
C ARG A 330 -4.96 -1.46 8.90
N MET A 331 -5.79 -0.69 8.23
CA MET A 331 -7.06 -1.11 7.66
C MET A 331 -6.89 -1.60 6.22
N PRO A 332 -7.90 -2.27 5.63
CA PRO A 332 -7.90 -2.55 4.20
C PRO A 332 -7.82 -1.25 3.41
N ALA A 333 -6.83 -1.18 2.52
CA ALA A 333 -6.59 -0.03 1.66
C ALA A 333 -6.48 -0.46 0.21
N VAL A 334 -6.98 0.39 -0.70
CA VAL A 334 -6.86 0.26 -2.14
C VAL A 334 -6.31 1.56 -2.72
N ARG A 335 -5.37 1.46 -3.64
CA ARG A 335 -5.03 2.55 -4.55
C ARG A 335 -5.71 2.27 -5.89
N ILE A 336 -6.26 3.31 -6.49
CA ILE A 336 -6.97 3.28 -7.77
C ILE A 336 -6.28 4.26 -8.71
N ASP A 337 -5.67 3.75 -9.76
CA ASP A 337 -5.17 4.57 -10.86
C ASP A 337 -6.29 4.63 -11.90
N VAL A 338 -7.01 5.76 -11.96
CA VAL A 338 -8.25 5.91 -12.73
C VAL A 338 -8.03 6.23 -14.20
N GLY A 339 -6.79 6.20 -14.65
CA GLY A 339 -6.38 6.46 -16.04
C GLY A 339 -5.05 7.18 -16.11
N TYR A 340 -4.64 7.53 -17.34
CA TYR A 340 -3.35 8.15 -17.63
C TYR A 340 -3.56 9.57 -18.19
N ILE A 341 -2.99 10.59 -17.54
CA ILE A 341 -3.07 11.98 -18.00
C ILE A 341 -2.30 12.21 -19.31
N THR A 342 -1.34 11.33 -19.60
CA THR A 342 -0.53 11.33 -20.83
C THR A 342 -1.24 10.70 -22.03
N ASN A 343 -2.31 9.92 -21.77
CA ASN A 343 -3.16 9.35 -22.81
C ASN A 343 -4.28 10.34 -23.18
N PRO A 344 -4.42 10.74 -24.47
CA PRO A 344 -5.43 11.72 -24.87
C PRO A 344 -6.87 11.28 -24.62
N GLY A 345 -7.16 9.98 -24.77
CA GLY A 345 -8.48 9.40 -24.53
C GLY A 345 -8.86 9.43 -23.05
N ASP A 346 -7.97 8.94 -22.17
CA ASP A 346 -8.19 8.98 -20.72
C ASP A 346 -8.27 10.41 -20.20
N ALA A 347 -7.38 11.31 -20.68
CA ALA A 347 -7.38 12.70 -20.28
C ALA A 347 -8.70 13.43 -20.69
N ALA A 348 -9.28 13.10 -21.83
CA ALA A 348 -10.56 13.63 -22.28
C ALA A 348 -11.72 13.12 -21.41
N ARG A 349 -11.78 11.81 -21.15
CA ARG A 349 -12.78 11.19 -20.25
C ARG A 349 -12.72 11.76 -18.83
N LEU A 350 -11.51 11.82 -18.27
CA LEU A 350 -11.29 12.34 -16.91
C LEU A 350 -11.60 13.83 -16.78
N ALA A 351 -11.54 14.60 -17.87
CA ALA A 351 -11.96 16.00 -17.90
C ALA A 351 -13.48 16.17 -17.86
N ASP A 352 -14.25 15.14 -18.24
CA ASP A 352 -15.70 15.15 -18.17
C ASP A 352 -16.21 14.96 -16.74
N ALA A 353 -17.07 15.87 -16.29
CA ALA A 353 -17.64 15.87 -14.95
C ALA A 353 -18.58 14.68 -14.73
N ASP A 354 -19.37 14.30 -15.72
CA ASP A 354 -20.32 13.18 -15.64
C ASP A 354 -19.55 11.84 -15.56
N PHE A 355 -18.45 11.73 -16.30
CA PHE A 355 -17.58 10.56 -16.20
C PHE A 355 -16.97 10.40 -14.81
N ARG A 356 -16.51 11.49 -14.19
CA ARG A 356 -16.02 11.45 -12.80
C ARG A 356 -17.12 11.09 -11.81
N ASP A 357 -18.37 11.48 -12.06
CA ASP A 357 -19.52 11.09 -11.25
C ASP A 357 -19.79 9.59 -11.30
N VAL A 358 -19.66 8.98 -12.48
CA VAL A 358 -19.78 7.52 -12.65
C VAL A 358 -18.69 6.79 -11.89
N ILE A 359 -17.43 7.26 -11.98
CA ILE A 359 -16.32 6.67 -11.20
C ILE A 359 -16.56 6.82 -9.68
N ALA A 360 -16.99 7.99 -9.23
CA ALA A 360 -17.27 8.23 -7.82
C ALA A 360 -18.38 7.31 -7.30
N GLU A 361 -19.46 7.11 -8.08
CA GLU A 361 -20.52 6.16 -7.74
C GLU A 361 -20.00 4.72 -7.67
N ALA A 362 -19.20 4.28 -8.65
CA ALA A 362 -18.61 2.96 -8.67
C ALA A 362 -17.77 2.67 -7.41
N ILE A 363 -16.96 3.64 -6.98
CA ILE A 363 -16.15 3.53 -5.76
C ILE A 363 -17.04 3.39 -4.50
N VAL A 364 -18.07 4.21 -4.38
CA VAL A 364 -18.99 4.17 -3.21
C VAL A 364 -19.76 2.86 -3.17
N VAL A 365 -20.23 2.36 -4.32
CA VAL A 365 -20.86 1.04 -4.41
C VAL A 365 -19.89 -0.06 -4.00
N ALA A 366 -18.64 -0.01 -4.45
CA ALA A 366 -17.61 -0.97 -4.06
C ALA A 366 -17.33 -0.93 -2.54
N VAL A 367 -17.29 0.25 -1.92
CA VAL A 367 -17.19 0.40 -0.45
C VAL A 367 -18.38 -0.30 0.25
N GLN A 368 -19.59 -0.13 -0.24
CA GLN A 368 -20.77 -0.81 0.32
C GLN A 368 -20.64 -2.33 0.18
N ARG A 369 -20.23 -2.81 -0.99
CA ARG A 369 -20.11 -4.24 -1.28
C ARG A 369 -19.07 -4.97 -0.42
N VAL A 370 -18.08 -4.26 0.10
CA VAL A 370 -17.11 -4.86 1.07
C VAL A 370 -17.84 -5.43 2.28
N TYR A 371 -18.93 -4.81 2.71
CA TYR A 371 -19.69 -5.18 3.91
C TYR A 371 -20.89 -6.10 3.63
N LEU A 372 -21.23 -6.34 2.37
CA LEU A 372 -22.28 -7.30 2.01
C LEU A 372 -21.75 -8.74 2.12
N SER A 373 -22.65 -9.66 2.50
CA SER A 373 -22.34 -11.08 2.42
C SER A 373 -22.29 -11.54 0.95
N PRO A 374 -21.51 -12.57 0.60
CA PRO A 374 -21.51 -13.12 -0.76
C PRO A 374 -22.89 -13.54 -1.26
N GLU A 375 -23.80 -13.92 -0.34
CA GLU A 375 -25.15 -14.38 -0.65
C GLU A 375 -26.12 -13.22 -0.99
N THR A 376 -25.82 -12.02 -0.47
CA THR A 376 -26.63 -10.79 -0.69
C THR A 376 -25.94 -9.80 -1.62
N ASP A 377 -24.74 -10.15 -2.15
CA ASP A 377 -23.97 -9.28 -3.03
C ASP A 377 -24.52 -9.38 -4.47
N PRO A 378 -25.18 -8.33 -5.01
CA PRO A 378 -25.79 -8.37 -6.34
C PRO A 378 -24.73 -8.38 -7.44
N GLU A 379 -25.18 -8.59 -8.68
CA GLU A 379 -24.32 -8.57 -9.84
C GLU A 379 -23.60 -7.21 -10.00
N THR A 380 -22.39 -7.27 -10.57
CA THR A 380 -21.55 -6.08 -10.77
C THR A 380 -22.21 -5.13 -11.78
N GLY A 381 -22.17 -3.83 -11.50
CA GLY A 381 -22.70 -2.78 -12.38
C GLY A 381 -24.20 -2.52 -12.25
N VAL A 382 -24.94 -3.35 -11.53
CA VAL A 382 -26.41 -3.26 -11.39
C VAL A 382 -26.82 -2.38 -10.22
N LEU A 383 -26.05 -2.35 -9.15
CA LEU A 383 -26.38 -1.66 -7.90
C LEU A 383 -26.24 -0.14 -8.06
N ARG A 384 -27.34 0.59 -7.80
CA ARG A 384 -27.34 2.05 -7.74
C ARG A 384 -27.39 2.54 -6.30
N LEU A 385 -26.71 3.64 -6.01
CA LEU A 385 -26.63 4.21 -4.67
C LEU A 385 -28.03 4.58 -4.10
N GLY A 386 -28.97 4.96 -4.97
CA GLY A 386 -30.39 5.22 -4.61
C GLY A 386 -31.12 3.99 -4.08
N GLU A 387 -30.97 2.86 -4.75
CA GLU A 387 -31.58 1.57 -4.39
C GLU A 387 -31.01 1.01 -3.09
N LEU A 388 -29.69 1.20 -2.87
CA LEU A 388 -29.04 0.86 -1.61
C LEU A 388 -29.61 1.63 -0.41
N ARG A 389 -29.94 2.91 -0.60
CA ARG A 389 -30.54 3.72 0.47
C ARG A 389 -31.95 3.26 0.83
N GLU A 390 -32.72 2.78 -0.14
CA GLU A 390 -34.04 2.25 0.07
C GLU A 390 -34.01 0.88 0.76
N ALA A 391 -33.15 -0.01 0.32
CA ALA A 391 -32.98 -1.35 0.91
C ALA A 391 -32.46 -1.34 2.35
N LEU A 392 -31.73 -0.28 2.76
CA LEU A 392 -31.21 -0.13 4.13
C LEU A 392 -32.21 0.60 5.07
N ARG A 393 -33.32 1.13 4.54
CA ARG A 393 -34.41 1.76 5.32
C ARG A 393 -35.55 0.80 5.64
N SER A 394 -35.62 -0.31 4.90
CA SER A 394 -36.55 -1.42 5.15
C SER A 394 -35.95 -2.44 6.11
#